data_081151dce836ab18140216fe20a9c54d
#
_entry.id   081151dce836ab18140216fe20a9c54d
#
_cell.length_a   1.000
_cell.length_b   1.000
_cell.length_c   1.000
_cell.angle_alpha   90.00
_cell.angle_beta   90.00
_cell.angle_gamma   90.00
#
_symmetry.space_group_name_H-M   'P 1'
#
loop_
_entity.id
_entity.type
_entity.pdbx_description
1 polymer ?
#
loop_
_entity_poly.entity_id
_entity_poly.type
_entity_poly.pdbx_seq_one_letter_code
_entity_poly.pdbx_strand_id
1 'polypeptide(L)'
;MTEKYSDMEQIQKVKEKIASADKVLIGLGEEWKRGINDDRELLSSYDSLYELIKDKDYFIVTMAVDGMIFDTALGSRMDRTVSSEPEPEETFSCPSADSETMALMDRLFPPKEQKRPEQDTRFQRIVAPCGNENWRQCSEGCTKDIWEPGEIPDDICPHCGAPLTGNTIQATPYIEEGYLPQWEKYTQWLTKTLNRELVILELGCGFENPGVIRFPFEKTCFFNQKSFFCRVHKTFPQTSAELGERAVGVKAFSPEWIRKFVVK
;
A
#
# COMPACT_ATOMS: atom_id res chain seq x y z
N MET A 1 -22.90 25.61 3.51
CA MET A 1 -22.45 26.16 2.20
C MET A 1 -20.97 25.84 2.10
N THR A 2 -20.62 24.74 1.44
CA THR A 2 -19.23 24.41 1.15
C THR A 2 -18.81 25.22 -0.07
N GLU A 3 -17.96 26.22 0.13
CA GLU A 3 -17.31 26.93 -0.99
C GLU A 3 -16.63 25.89 -1.87
N LYS A 4 -17.05 25.85 -3.14
CA LYS A 4 -16.35 25.08 -4.17
C LYS A 4 -15.03 25.76 -4.44
N TYR A 5 -13.95 25.30 -3.79
CA TYR A 5 -12.61 25.63 -4.26
C TYR A 5 -12.50 25.22 -5.73
N SER A 6 -11.85 26.05 -6.54
CA SER A 6 -11.52 25.66 -7.90
C SER A 6 -10.58 24.43 -7.86
N ASP A 7 -10.58 23.58 -8.90
CA ASP A 7 -9.66 22.44 -8.99
C ASP A 7 -8.21 22.82 -8.68
N MET A 8 -7.80 24.02 -9.13
CA MET A 8 -6.44 24.54 -8.90
C MET A 8 -6.15 24.86 -7.44
N GLU A 9 -7.11 25.40 -6.70
CA GLU A 9 -6.95 25.69 -5.27
C GLU A 9 -6.87 24.41 -4.45
N GLN A 10 -7.64 23.37 -4.81
CA GLN A 10 -7.56 22.07 -4.18
C GLN A 10 -6.20 21.40 -4.42
N ILE A 11 -5.72 21.41 -5.65
CA ILE A 11 -4.39 20.90 -6.02
C ILE A 11 -3.30 21.65 -5.22
N GLN A 12 -3.37 22.97 -5.15
CA GLN A 12 -2.40 23.77 -4.43
C GLN A 12 -2.39 23.46 -2.94
N LYS A 13 -3.56 23.36 -2.32
CA LYS A 13 -3.71 22.96 -0.91
C LYS A 13 -3.08 21.58 -0.64
N VAL A 14 -3.34 20.60 -1.51
CA VAL A 14 -2.77 19.26 -1.36
C VAL A 14 -1.25 19.26 -1.55
N LYS A 15 -0.73 20.01 -2.52
CA LYS A 15 0.73 20.20 -2.72
C LYS A 15 1.40 20.74 -1.46
N GLU A 16 0.83 21.78 -0.87
CA GLU A 16 1.35 22.41 0.36
C GLU A 16 1.34 21.42 1.53
N LYS A 17 0.27 20.64 1.67
CA LYS A 17 0.18 19.60 2.70
C LYS A 17 1.21 18.49 2.50
N ILE A 18 1.42 18.02 1.26
CA ILE A 18 2.45 17.02 0.97
C ILE A 18 3.84 17.60 1.24
N ALA A 19 4.10 18.85 0.84
CA ALA A 19 5.40 19.49 1.07
C ALA A 19 5.76 19.54 2.55
N SER A 20 4.80 19.83 3.43
CA SER A 20 5.00 19.89 4.88
C SER A 20 4.90 18.54 5.60
N ALA A 21 4.45 17.47 4.93
CA ALA A 21 4.24 16.18 5.56
C ALA A 21 5.55 15.47 5.93
N ASP A 22 5.58 14.82 7.08
CA ASP A 22 6.61 13.86 7.47
C ASP A 22 6.45 12.54 6.68
N LYS A 23 5.19 12.11 6.49
CA LYS A 23 4.85 10.84 5.86
C LYS A 23 3.64 11.00 4.93
N VAL A 24 3.60 10.16 3.87
CA VAL A 24 2.49 10.14 2.90
C VAL A 24 1.96 8.73 2.74
N LEU A 25 0.68 8.51 3.05
CA LEU A 25 -0.03 7.26 2.82
C LEU A 25 -0.88 7.38 1.56
N ILE A 26 -0.73 6.44 0.63
CA ILE A 26 -1.44 6.44 -0.64
C ILE A 26 -2.29 5.18 -0.77
N GLY A 27 -3.56 5.33 -1.11
CA GLY A 27 -4.47 4.26 -1.50
C GLY A 27 -4.84 4.38 -2.96
N LEU A 28 -4.60 3.34 -3.74
CA LEU A 28 -4.96 3.26 -5.15
C LEU A 28 -6.12 2.27 -5.32
N GLY A 29 -7.27 2.79 -5.67
CA GLY A 29 -8.50 2.00 -5.82
C GLY A 29 -8.80 1.59 -7.25
N GLU A 30 -10.09 1.35 -7.51
CA GLU A 30 -10.60 0.78 -8.75
C GLU A 30 -10.29 1.63 -9.98
N GLU A 31 -10.17 2.96 -9.83
CA GLU A 31 -9.84 3.85 -10.96
C GLU A 31 -8.41 3.66 -11.49
N TRP A 32 -7.55 2.94 -10.76
CA TRP A 32 -6.15 2.67 -11.14
C TRP A 32 -5.95 1.28 -11.76
N LYS A 33 -7.03 0.58 -12.07
CA LYS A 33 -7.00 -0.72 -12.77
C LYS A 33 -6.78 -0.52 -14.25
N ARG A 34 -6.02 -1.44 -14.85
CA ARG A 34 -5.88 -1.58 -16.30
C ARG A 34 -7.25 -1.74 -16.98
N GLY A 35 -7.39 -1.20 -18.17
CA GLY A 35 -8.64 -1.30 -18.96
C GLY A 35 -9.72 -0.29 -18.61
N ILE A 36 -9.57 0.49 -17.52
CA ILE A 36 -10.44 1.65 -17.22
C ILE A 36 -9.96 2.89 -17.99
N ASN A 37 -8.66 2.95 -18.26
CA ASN A 37 -7.97 3.99 -19.02
C ASN A 37 -7.15 3.39 -20.16
N ASP A 38 -6.67 4.28 -21.04
CA ASP A 38 -5.52 3.97 -21.89
C ASP A 38 -4.30 3.65 -21.00
N ASP A 39 -3.60 2.56 -21.28
CA ASP A 39 -2.45 2.10 -20.49
C ASP A 39 -1.35 3.17 -20.40
N ARG A 40 -1.13 3.97 -21.46
CA ARG A 40 -0.14 5.06 -21.48
C ARG A 40 -0.52 6.19 -20.54
N GLU A 41 -1.79 6.53 -20.49
CA GLU A 41 -2.29 7.55 -19.57
C GLU A 41 -2.19 7.09 -18.13
N LEU A 42 -2.46 5.81 -17.87
CA LEU A 42 -2.31 5.23 -16.53
C LEU A 42 -0.84 5.21 -16.11
N LEU A 43 0.09 4.80 -16.98
CA LEU A 43 1.54 4.87 -16.72
C LEU A 43 1.98 6.30 -16.44
N SER A 44 1.55 7.28 -17.23
CA SER A 44 1.83 8.70 -16.96
C SER A 44 1.29 9.18 -15.63
N SER A 45 0.19 8.59 -15.15
CA SER A 45 -0.37 8.91 -13.83
C SER A 45 0.49 8.32 -12.70
N TYR A 46 1.02 7.10 -12.86
CA TYR A 46 2.00 6.53 -11.94
C TYR A 46 3.31 7.34 -11.89
N ASP A 47 3.81 7.80 -13.04
CA ASP A 47 4.99 8.66 -13.11
C ASP A 47 4.75 9.99 -12.39
N SER A 48 3.58 10.59 -12.58
CA SER A 48 3.18 11.83 -11.91
C SER A 48 3.04 11.64 -10.40
N LEU A 49 2.51 10.50 -9.96
CA LEU A 49 2.42 10.16 -8.54
C LEU A 49 3.83 9.98 -7.95
N TYR A 50 4.72 9.27 -8.66
CA TYR A 50 6.11 9.12 -8.24
C TYR A 50 6.81 10.46 -8.06
N GLU A 51 6.74 11.37 -9.04
CA GLU A 51 7.32 12.71 -8.95
C GLU A 51 6.78 13.51 -7.76
N LEU A 52 5.53 13.29 -7.37
CA LEU A 52 4.90 13.98 -6.25
C LEU A 52 5.43 13.50 -4.89
N ILE A 53 5.80 12.23 -4.77
CA ILE A 53 6.09 11.58 -3.47
C ILE A 53 7.52 11.05 -3.32
N LYS A 54 8.35 11.04 -4.37
CA LYS A 54 9.68 10.40 -4.40
C LYS A 54 10.62 10.86 -3.28
N ASP A 55 10.48 12.11 -2.82
CA ASP A 55 11.30 12.70 -1.76
C ASP A 55 10.65 12.58 -0.36
N LYS A 56 9.59 11.77 -0.22
CA LYS A 56 8.84 11.59 1.02
C LYS A 56 9.00 10.17 1.56
N ASP A 57 8.84 10.03 2.87
CA ASP A 57 8.60 8.72 3.48
C ASP A 57 7.14 8.34 3.22
N TYR A 58 6.93 7.42 2.26
CA TYR A 58 5.58 7.04 1.82
C TYR A 58 5.33 5.54 1.90
N PHE A 59 4.06 5.16 1.90
CA PHE A 59 3.60 3.80 1.66
C PHE A 59 2.36 3.79 0.76
N ILE A 60 2.28 2.78 -0.12
CA ILE A 60 1.18 2.61 -1.07
C ILE A 60 0.43 1.32 -0.76
N VAL A 61 -0.90 1.40 -0.68
CA VAL A 61 -1.82 0.27 -0.67
C VAL A 61 -2.58 0.28 -1.99
N THR A 62 -2.47 -0.76 -2.79
CA THR A 62 -3.17 -0.84 -4.09
C THR A 62 -4.20 -1.96 -4.13
N MET A 63 -5.33 -1.69 -4.79
CA MET A 63 -6.36 -2.68 -5.10
C MET A 63 -6.27 -3.17 -6.56
N ALA A 64 -5.38 -2.57 -7.37
CA ALA A 64 -5.12 -3.03 -8.73
C ALA A 64 -4.39 -4.37 -8.71
N VAL A 65 -4.95 -5.36 -9.40
CA VAL A 65 -4.41 -6.73 -9.48
C VAL A 65 -3.59 -6.98 -10.74
N ASP A 66 -3.59 -6.02 -11.69
CA ASP A 66 -2.90 -6.15 -12.98
C ASP A 66 -1.36 -6.05 -12.90
N GLY A 67 -0.85 -5.66 -11.75
CA GLY A 67 0.60 -5.59 -11.49
C GLY A 67 1.32 -4.41 -12.15
N MET A 68 0.64 -3.55 -12.92
CA MET A 68 1.27 -2.45 -13.67
C MET A 68 2.11 -1.51 -12.80
N ILE A 69 1.69 -1.23 -11.58
CA ILE A 69 2.42 -0.37 -10.64
C ILE A 69 3.85 -0.87 -10.38
N PHE A 70 4.07 -2.19 -10.39
CA PHE A 70 5.36 -2.80 -10.10
C PHE A 70 6.38 -2.64 -11.24
N ASP A 71 5.89 -2.33 -12.45
CA ASP A 71 6.72 -2.05 -13.64
C ASP A 71 7.08 -0.56 -13.78
N THR A 72 6.59 0.29 -12.86
CA THR A 72 6.85 1.73 -12.83
C THR A 72 8.01 2.10 -11.89
N ALA A 73 8.37 3.38 -11.86
CA ALA A 73 9.35 3.91 -10.90
C ALA A 73 8.96 3.68 -9.43
N LEU A 74 7.66 3.56 -9.13
CA LEU A 74 7.15 3.25 -7.78
C LEU A 74 7.52 1.82 -7.34
N GLY A 75 7.53 0.86 -8.26
CA GLY A 75 7.88 -0.54 -8.01
C GLY A 75 9.37 -0.84 -8.18
N SER A 76 10.17 0.12 -8.69
CA SER A 76 11.58 -0.13 -8.95
C SER A 76 12.40 -0.25 -7.67
N ARG A 77 13.44 -1.12 -7.71
CA ARG A 77 14.36 -1.43 -6.59
C ARG A 77 15.22 -0.25 -6.09
N MET A 78 15.19 0.89 -6.76
CA MET A 78 16.08 2.00 -6.48
C MET A 78 15.43 3.07 -5.61
N ASP A 79 14.99 2.71 -4.42
CA ASP A 79 14.79 3.72 -3.38
C ASP A 79 16.16 4.06 -2.74
N ARG A 80 16.83 5.04 -3.29
CA ARG A 80 18.12 5.54 -2.79
C ARG A 80 17.99 6.35 -1.50
N THR A 81 16.81 6.53 -0.98
CA THR A 81 16.52 7.36 0.20
C THR A 81 16.44 6.59 1.50
N VAL A 82 16.45 5.27 1.47
CA VAL A 82 16.62 4.47 2.68
C VAL A 82 18.11 4.43 2.99
N SER A 83 18.56 5.34 3.84
CA SER A 83 19.86 5.22 4.49
C SER A 83 19.94 3.82 5.09
N SER A 84 20.96 3.07 4.70
CA SER A 84 21.29 1.73 5.20
C SER A 84 21.86 1.76 6.62
N GLU A 85 21.40 2.65 7.46
CA GLU A 85 21.67 2.55 8.89
C GLU A 85 20.70 1.51 9.44
N PRO A 86 21.21 0.38 9.97
CA PRO A 86 20.39 -0.53 10.75
C PRO A 86 19.83 0.30 11.91
N GLU A 87 18.51 0.52 11.93
CA GLU A 87 17.87 1.06 13.12
C GLU A 87 18.28 0.13 14.29
N PRO A 88 18.72 0.69 15.43
CA PRO A 88 19.03 -0.13 16.59
C PRO A 88 17.77 -0.92 16.91
N GLU A 89 17.89 -2.24 16.94
CA GLU A 89 16.86 -3.11 17.51
C GLU A 89 16.55 -2.55 18.90
N GLU A 90 15.41 -1.88 19.04
CA GLU A 90 14.87 -1.62 20.36
C GLU A 90 14.50 -2.99 20.95
N THR A 91 15.49 -3.61 21.54
CA THR A 91 15.26 -4.73 22.45
C THR A 91 14.42 -4.15 23.59
N PHE A 92 13.15 -4.45 23.57
CA PHE A 92 12.25 -4.22 24.68
C PHE A 92 12.74 -5.15 25.82
N SER A 93 13.79 -4.73 26.49
CA SER A 93 14.26 -5.40 27.69
C SER A 93 13.27 -5.05 28.81
N CYS A 94 12.42 -5.99 29.12
CA CYS A 94 11.67 -5.94 30.38
C CYS A 94 12.68 -6.08 31.54
N PRO A 95 12.87 -5.08 32.42
CA PRO A 95 13.98 -5.04 33.35
C PRO A 95 13.91 -6.01 34.53
N SER A 96 12.97 -6.98 34.53
CA SER A 96 12.72 -7.82 35.71
C SER A 96 12.29 -9.27 35.44
N ALA A 97 12.48 -9.78 34.24
CA ALA A 97 12.23 -11.21 34.01
C ALA A 97 13.49 -12.02 34.39
N ASP A 98 13.34 -12.95 35.31
CA ASP A 98 14.38 -13.91 35.63
C ASP A 98 14.64 -14.90 34.48
N SER A 99 15.78 -15.58 34.51
CA SER A 99 16.23 -16.51 33.46
C SER A 99 15.24 -17.66 33.23
N GLU A 100 14.48 -18.08 34.25
CA GLU A 100 13.49 -19.13 34.13
C GLU A 100 12.21 -18.67 33.42
N THR A 101 11.78 -17.44 33.66
CA THR A 101 10.63 -16.82 32.98
C THR A 101 10.93 -16.60 31.49
N MET A 102 12.14 -16.17 31.14
CA MET A 102 12.57 -16.07 29.75
C MET A 102 12.60 -17.42 29.04
N ALA A 103 13.16 -18.47 29.68
CA ALA A 103 13.19 -19.82 29.12
C ALA A 103 11.78 -20.43 28.96
N LEU A 104 10.84 -20.09 29.85
CA LEU A 104 9.45 -20.51 29.74
C LEU A 104 8.72 -19.79 28.61
N MET A 105 8.97 -18.50 28.42
CA MET A 105 8.42 -17.70 27.31
C MET A 105 8.92 -18.21 25.97
N ASP A 106 10.21 -18.52 25.82
CA ASP A 106 10.78 -19.11 24.60
C ASP A 106 10.22 -20.50 24.31
N ARG A 107 9.80 -21.22 25.34
CA ARG A 107 9.20 -22.55 25.20
C ARG A 107 7.72 -22.51 24.84
N LEU A 108 6.98 -21.54 25.37
CA LEU A 108 5.54 -21.33 25.09
C LEU A 108 5.30 -20.56 23.80
N PHE A 109 6.21 -19.67 23.46
CA PHE A 109 6.21 -18.85 22.25
C PHE A 109 7.58 -18.97 21.58
N PRO A 110 7.90 -20.14 21.00
CA PRO A 110 9.18 -20.31 20.34
C PRO A 110 9.33 -19.19 19.31
N PRO A 111 10.50 -18.50 19.25
CA PRO A 111 10.75 -17.50 18.24
C PRO A 111 10.43 -18.16 16.90
N LYS A 112 9.48 -17.57 16.16
CA LYS A 112 9.17 -18.06 14.82
C LYS A 112 10.48 -18.06 14.07
N GLU A 113 10.98 -19.23 13.67
CA GLU A 113 12.13 -19.32 12.78
C GLU A 113 11.80 -18.56 11.50
N GLN A 114 12.18 -17.31 11.49
CA GLN A 114 12.14 -16.46 10.30
C GLN A 114 13.33 -16.84 9.42
N LYS A 115 13.35 -18.07 8.92
CA LYS A 115 14.08 -18.38 7.71
C LYS A 115 13.20 -17.97 6.53
N ARG A 116 13.02 -16.68 6.36
CA ARG A 116 12.71 -16.16 5.04
C ARG A 116 14.03 -15.78 4.39
N PRO A 117 14.29 -16.25 3.15
CA PRO A 117 15.40 -15.73 2.38
C PRO A 117 15.29 -14.19 2.38
N GLU A 118 16.43 -13.51 2.24
CA GLU A 118 16.53 -12.06 1.96
C GLU A 118 15.84 -11.72 0.63
N GLN A 119 14.57 -12.08 0.51
CA GLN A 119 13.81 -11.98 -0.72
C GLN A 119 12.91 -10.78 -0.68
N ASP A 120 13.16 -9.95 -1.66
CA ASP A 120 12.30 -8.97 -2.25
C ASP A 120 12.31 -7.57 -1.65
N THR A 121 13.43 -6.88 -1.92
CA THR A 121 13.50 -5.43 -1.80
C THR A 121 12.64 -4.70 -2.86
N ARG A 122 12.04 -5.43 -3.83
CA ARG A 122 11.33 -4.87 -4.97
C ARG A 122 10.08 -4.05 -4.60
N PHE A 123 9.43 -4.40 -3.49
CA PHE A 123 8.13 -3.82 -3.15
C PHE A 123 8.08 -3.32 -1.71
N GLN A 124 9.17 -2.74 -1.23
CA GLN A 124 9.26 -2.35 0.18
C GLN A 124 8.18 -1.35 0.63
N ARG A 125 7.64 -0.56 -0.31
CA ARG A 125 6.69 0.53 -0.05
C ARG A 125 5.33 0.33 -0.70
N ILE A 126 5.08 -0.86 -1.28
CA ILE A 126 3.80 -1.19 -1.92
C ILE A 126 3.26 -2.49 -1.33
N VAL A 127 1.99 -2.49 -0.99
CA VAL A 127 1.24 -3.70 -0.65
C VAL A 127 -0.01 -3.82 -1.52
N ALA A 128 -0.25 -5.02 -2.05
CA ALA A 128 -1.39 -5.36 -2.91
C ALA A 128 -2.25 -6.45 -2.24
N PRO A 129 -3.14 -6.11 -1.30
CA PRO A 129 -3.93 -7.12 -0.57
C PRO A 129 -4.92 -7.88 -1.44
N CYS A 130 -5.27 -7.32 -2.61
CA CYS A 130 -6.10 -8.01 -3.60
C CYS A 130 -5.31 -8.98 -4.48
N GLY A 131 -3.99 -9.06 -4.29
CA GLY A 131 -3.10 -9.92 -5.05
C GLY A 131 -2.56 -9.28 -6.34
N ASN A 132 -1.96 -10.14 -7.17
CA ASN A 132 -1.38 -9.76 -8.46
C ASN A 132 -1.58 -10.90 -9.46
N GLU A 133 -2.17 -10.62 -10.61
CA GLU A 133 -2.42 -11.60 -11.68
C GLU A 133 -1.13 -12.21 -12.24
N ASN A 134 -0.01 -11.50 -12.14
CA ASN A 134 1.29 -12.02 -12.59
C ASN A 134 1.89 -13.04 -11.61
N TRP A 135 1.53 -13.00 -10.33
CA TRP A 135 1.99 -14.01 -9.37
C TRP A 135 1.21 -15.31 -9.54
N ARG A 136 1.86 -16.42 -9.27
CA ARG A 136 1.29 -17.76 -9.42
C ARG A 136 1.13 -18.43 -8.06
N GLN A 137 0.00 -19.09 -7.87
CA GLN A 137 -0.29 -19.94 -6.71
C GLN A 137 -0.84 -21.29 -7.16
N CYS A 138 -0.78 -22.29 -6.31
CA CYS A 138 -1.45 -23.58 -6.56
C CYS A 138 -2.97 -23.39 -6.58
N SER A 139 -3.66 -23.88 -7.62
CA SER A 139 -5.13 -23.80 -7.69
C SER A 139 -5.84 -24.58 -6.58
N GLU A 140 -5.22 -25.65 -6.07
CA GLU A 140 -5.74 -26.46 -4.96
C GLU A 140 -5.31 -25.92 -3.57
N GLY A 141 -4.46 -24.88 -3.52
CA GLY A 141 -3.95 -24.34 -2.25
C GLY A 141 -3.16 -25.33 -1.41
N CYS A 142 -2.50 -26.31 -2.03
CA CYS A 142 -1.76 -27.35 -1.32
C CYS A 142 -0.49 -26.85 -0.62
N THR A 143 -0.01 -25.67 -1.00
CA THR A 143 1.15 -24.96 -0.45
C THR A 143 0.84 -23.48 -0.33
N LYS A 144 1.64 -22.79 0.46
CA LYS A 144 1.63 -21.32 0.62
C LYS A 144 2.64 -20.61 -0.29
N ASP A 145 3.33 -21.36 -1.13
CA ASP A 145 4.32 -20.80 -2.03
C ASP A 145 3.67 -19.95 -3.11
N ILE A 146 4.32 -18.85 -3.41
CA ILE A 146 3.96 -17.94 -4.49
C ILE A 146 5.15 -17.82 -5.42
N TRP A 147 4.89 -17.98 -6.70
CA TRP A 147 5.92 -18.00 -7.74
C TRP A 147 5.76 -16.82 -8.71
N GLU A 148 6.89 -16.39 -9.26
CA GLU A 148 6.94 -15.44 -10.36
C GLU A 148 6.54 -16.11 -11.68
N PRO A 149 6.06 -15.35 -12.69
CA PRO A 149 5.75 -15.91 -14.01
C PRO A 149 6.95 -16.63 -14.62
N GLY A 150 6.75 -17.87 -15.04
CA GLY A 150 7.80 -18.68 -15.66
C GLY A 150 8.83 -19.28 -14.70
N GLU A 151 8.72 -19.07 -13.42
CA GLU A 151 9.57 -19.70 -12.39
C GLU A 151 9.32 -21.22 -12.35
N ILE A 152 8.07 -21.62 -12.48
CA ILE A 152 7.68 -23.02 -12.51
C ILE A 152 7.36 -23.43 -13.97
N PRO A 153 8.07 -24.46 -14.52
CA PRO A 153 7.78 -24.97 -15.85
C PRO A 153 6.33 -25.43 -15.99
N ASP A 154 5.75 -25.17 -17.15
CA ASP A 154 4.39 -25.62 -17.54
C ASP A 154 3.26 -25.14 -16.63
N ASP A 155 3.52 -24.21 -15.70
CA ASP A 155 2.54 -23.73 -14.69
C ASP A 155 1.89 -24.90 -13.92
N ILE A 156 2.68 -25.92 -13.56
CA ILE A 156 2.24 -27.08 -12.76
C ILE A 156 2.85 -27.05 -11.37
N CYS A 157 2.00 -27.11 -10.37
CA CYS A 157 2.43 -27.11 -8.96
C CYS A 157 3.41 -28.26 -8.65
N PRO A 158 4.62 -27.96 -8.18
CA PRO A 158 5.63 -29.00 -7.89
C PRO A 158 5.27 -29.90 -6.69
N HIS A 159 4.29 -29.51 -5.86
CA HIS A 159 3.88 -30.25 -4.69
C HIS A 159 2.77 -31.27 -4.97
N CYS A 160 1.77 -30.92 -5.78
CA CYS A 160 0.59 -31.76 -5.99
C CYS A 160 0.27 -32.04 -7.45
N GLY A 161 0.96 -31.41 -8.42
CA GLY A 161 0.70 -31.59 -9.84
C GLY A 161 -0.53 -30.85 -10.36
N ALA A 162 -1.23 -30.06 -9.55
CA ALA A 162 -2.34 -29.23 -10.01
C ALA A 162 -1.84 -28.03 -10.82
N PRO A 163 -2.66 -27.43 -11.70
CA PRO A 163 -2.28 -26.22 -12.42
C PRO A 163 -2.06 -25.05 -11.47
N LEU A 164 -1.17 -24.12 -11.86
CA LEU A 164 -1.04 -22.84 -11.19
C LEU A 164 -2.09 -21.86 -11.72
N THR A 165 -2.51 -20.94 -10.88
CA THR A 165 -3.42 -19.82 -11.21
C THR A 165 -2.87 -18.49 -10.75
N GLY A 166 -3.45 -17.37 -11.19
CA GLY A 166 -3.10 -16.04 -10.67
C GLY A 166 -3.37 -15.90 -9.17
N ASN A 167 -2.44 -15.30 -8.44
CA ASN A 167 -2.63 -15.04 -7.01
C ASN A 167 -3.42 -13.76 -6.81
N THR A 168 -4.75 -13.87 -6.84
CA THR A 168 -5.68 -12.75 -6.62
C THR A 168 -6.85 -13.19 -5.74
N ILE A 169 -7.59 -12.21 -5.20
CA ILE A 169 -8.80 -12.47 -4.39
C ILE A 169 -9.91 -13.22 -5.15
N GLN A 170 -9.83 -13.36 -6.48
CA GLN A 170 -10.74 -14.19 -7.26
C GLN A 170 -10.38 -15.68 -7.21
N ALA A 171 -9.15 -16.03 -6.83
CA ALA A 171 -8.75 -17.41 -6.67
C ALA A 171 -9.41 -18.05 -5.44
N THR A 172 -9.79 -19.33 -5.58
CA THR A 172 -10.37 -20.11 -4.49
C THR A 172 -9.62 -21.43 -4.38
N PRO A 173 -8.81 -21.62 -3.31
CA PRO A 173 -8.50 -20.69 -2.23
C PRO A 173 -7.57 -19.54 -2.69
N TYR A 174 -7.64 -18.38 -2.04
CA TYR A 174 -6.68 -17.30 -2.20
C TYR A 174 -5.53 -17.45 -1.19
N ILE A 175 -4.30 -17.46 -1.67
CA ILE A 175 -3.10 -17.60 -0.85
C ILE A 175 -2.57 -16.20 -0.48
N GLU A 176 -2.78 -15.81 0.77
CA GLU A 176 -2.46 -14.46 1.26
C GLU A 176 -0.96 -14.21 1.43
N GLU A 177 -0.15 -15.26 1.45
CA GLU A 177 1.30 -15.17 1.57
C GLU A 177 1.96 -14.33 0.47
N GLY A 178 1.27 -14.12 -0.65
CA GLY A 178 1.69 -13.22 -1.72
C GLY A 178 1.85 -11.76 -1.27
N TYR A 179 1.03 -11.28 -0.34
CA TYR A 179 1.10 -9.89 0.13
C TYR A 179 1.45 -9.74 1.61
N LEU A 180 1.33 -10.78 2.43
CA LEU A 180 1.54 -10.71 3.88
C LEU A 180 2.88 -10.09 4.30
N PRO A 181 4.02 -10.37 3.64
CA PRO A 181 5.30 -9.75 4.02
C PRO A 181 5.28 -8.22 3.86
N GLN A 182 4.63 -7.70 2.81
CA GLN A 182 4.50 -6.26 2.59
C GLN A 182 3.44 -5.65 3.51
N TRP A 183 2.40 -6.42 3.86
CA TRP A 183 1.40 -6.00 4.84
C TRP A 183 2.02 -5.79 6.23
N GLU A 184 2.94 -6.67 6.63
CA GLU A 184 3.69 -6.51 7.88
C GLU A 184 4.52 -5.23 7.87
N LYS A 185 5.27 -4.96 6.78
CA LYS A 185 6.01 -3.69 6.61
C LYS A 185 5.09 -2.48 6.63
N TYR A 186 3.92 -2.57 5.97
CA TYR A 186 2.91 -1.51 5.99
C TYR A 186 2.42 -1.22 7.41
N THR A 187 2.06 -2.24 8.16
CA THR A 187 1.56 -2.06 9.53
C THR A 187 2.63 -1.49 10.46
N GLN A 188 3.88 -1.94 10.36
CA GLN A 188 5.02 -1.37 11.08
C GLN A 188 5.25 0.11 10.70
N TRP A 189 5.19 0.44 9.40
CA TRP A 189 5.31 1.82 8.93
C TRP A 189 4.15 2.68 9.44
N LEU A 190 2.92 2.16 9.41
CA LEU A 190 1.72 2.86 9.85
C LEU A 190 1.77 3.20 11.34
N THR A 191 2.29 2.32 12.20
CA THR A 191 2.45 2.63 13.63
C THR A 191 3.37 3.83 13.88
N LYS A 192 4.37 4.04 13.02
CA LYS A 192 5.30 5.17 13.08
C LYS A 192 4.69 6.49 12.57
N THR A 193 3.45 6.49 12.08
CA THR A 193 2.76 7.71 11.64
C THR A 193 2.00 8.43 12.75
N LEU A 194 1.81 7.78 13.89
CA LEU A 194 1.07 8.37 15.02
C LEU A 194 1.75 9.65 15.50
N ASN A 195 0.96 10.72 15.68
CA ASN A 195 1.43 12.06 16.03
C ASN A 195 2.41 12.72 15.05
N ARG A 196 2.53 12.21 13.83
CA ARG A 196 3.31 12.82 12.75
C ARG A 196 2.39 13.59 11.80
N GLU A 197 2.97 14.56 11.09
CA GLU A 197 2.30 15.24 9.97
C GLU A 197 2.13 14.22 8.83
N LEU A 198 0.96 13.59 8.77
CA LEU A 198 0.63 12.54 7.80
C LEU A 198 -0.34 13.08 6.75
N VAL A 199 0.02 12.97 5.49
CA VAL A 199 -0.93 13.16 4.39
C VAL A 199 -1.42 11.81 3.90
N ILE A 200 -2.74 11.68 3.77
CA ILE A 200 -3.40 10.48 3.27
C ILE A 200 -4.07 10.82 1.95
N LEU A 201 -3.62 10.21 0.87
CA LEU A 201 -4.20 10.33 -0.46
C LEU A 201 -4.98 9.06 -0.79
N GLU A 202 -6.30 9.16 -0.85
CA GLU A 202 -7.17 8.09 -1.30
C GLU A 202 -7.62 8.38 -2.74
N LEU A 203 -7.10 7.61 -3.67
CA LEU A 203 -7.19 7.87 -5.10
C LEU A 203 -8.02 6.78 -5.79
N GLY A 204 -9.25 7.11 -6.20
CA GLY A 204 -10.12 6.24 -6.96
C GLY A 204 -10.64 5.03 -6.20
N CYS A 205 -10.74 5.10 -4.87
CA CYS A 205 -11.28 4.02 -4.05
C CYS A 205 -12.81 4.15 -3.92
N GLY A 206 -13.53 3.20 -4.50
CA GLY A 206 -14.98 3.08 -4.42
C GLY A 206 -15.46 2.18 -3.29
N PHE A 207 -16.43 1.33 -3.59
CA PHE A 207 -17.08 0.42 -2.63
C PHE A 207 -16.97 -1.06 -3.01
N GLU A 208 -16.09 -1.43 -3.96
CA GLU A 208 -15.87 -2.85 -4.27
C GLU A 208 -15.30 -3.60 -3.05
N ASN A 209 -14.24 -3.06 -2.44
CA ASN A 209 -13.61 -3.61 -1.24
C ASN A 209 -13.24 -2.47 -0.26
N PRO A 210 -14.23 -1.78 0.34
CA PRO A 210 -14.00 -0.58 1.13
C PRO A 210 -13.23 -0.84 2.43
N GLY A 211 -13.18 -2.09 2.87
CA GLY A 211 -12.42 -2.54 4.04
C GLY A 211 -10.90 -2.54 3.84
N VAL A 212 -10.41 -2.49 2.59
CA VAL A 212 -8.98 -2.51 2.30
C VAL A 212 -8.36 -1.12 2.44
N ILE A 213 -8.98 -0.09 1.86
CA ILE A 213 -8.44 1.27 1.83
C ILE A 213 -9.42 2.26 2.46
N ARG A 214 -10.64 2.35 1.93
CA ARG A 214 -11.59 3.44 2.21
C ARG A 214 -11.85 3.66 3.69
N PHE A 215 -12.26 2.63 4.41
CA PHE A 215 -12.54 2.74 5.85
C PHE A 215 -11.27 2.81 6.71
N PRO A 216 -10.24 1.99 6.49
CA PRO A 216 -9.01 2.08 7.27
C PRO A 216 -8.30 3.43 7.15
N PHE A 217 -8.27 4.04 5.97
CA PHE A 217 -7.60 5.32 5.74
C PHE A 217 -8.33 6.47 6.42
N GLU A 218 -9.64 6.50 6.31
CA GLU A 218 -10.47 7.48 7.00
C GLU A 218 -10.35 7.37 8.53
N LYS A 219 -10.34 6.12 9.04
CA LYS A 219 -10.11 5.82 10.45
C LYS A 219 -8.71 6.25 10.91
N THR A 220 -7.69 6.04 10.08
CA THR A 220 -6.32 6.51 10.36
C THR A 220 -6.28 8.04 10.50
N CYS A 221 -6.95 8.77 9.61
CA CYS A 221 -7.07 10.21 9.72
C CYS A 221 -7.83 10.64 10.98
N PHE A 222 -8.88 9.92 11.34
CA PHE A 222 -9.66 10.22 12.54
C PHE A 222 -8.80 10.17 13.81
N PHE A 223 -7.99 9.13 13.97
CA PHE A 223 -7.14 8.95 15.17
C PHE A 223 -5.89 9.82 15.17
N ASN A 224 -5.30 10.12 14.01
CA ASN A 224 -4.15 11.01 13.93
C ASN A 224 -4.58 12.46 13.71
N GLN A 225 -4.63 13.26 14.77
CA GLN A 225 -5.09 14.66 14.70
C GLN A 225 -4.18 15.59 13.89
N LYS A 226 -2.94 15.17 13.58
CA LYS A 226 -2.02 15.90 12.71
C LYS A 226 -2.11 15.49 11.25
N SER A 227 -3.01 14.55 10.91
CA SER A 227 -3.16 14.10 9.54
C SER A 227 -4.06 15.02 8.71
N PHE A 228 -3.82 14.98 7.40
CA PHE A 228 -4.67 15.57 6.38
C PHE A 228 -5.10 14.49 5.39
N PHE A 229 -6.38 14.43 5.07
CA PHE A 229 -6.99 13.41 4.22
C PHE A 229 -7.50 14.03 2.92
N CYS A 230 -7.11 13.47 1.77
CA CYS A 230 -7.63 13.85 0.47
C CYS A 230 -8.21 12.62 -0.24
N ARG A 231 -9.52 12.60 -0.46
CA ARG A 231 -10.20 11.58 -1.27
C ARG A 231 -10.52 12.14 -2.64
N VAL A 232 -9.99 11.49 -3.68
CA VAL A 232 -10.29 11.83 -5.07
C VAL A 232 -11.02 10.68 -5.71
N HIS A 233 -12.25 10.91 -6.17
CA HIS A 233 -13.05 9.89 -6.85
C HIS A 233 -14.09 10.54 -7.76
N LYS A 234 -14.28 10.01 -8.95
CA LYS A 234 -15.23 10.55 -9.93
C LYS A 234 -16.68 10.59 -9.44
N THR A 235 -17.08 9.65 -8.58
CA THR A 235 -18.46 9.48 -8.12
C THR A 235 -18.62 9.64 -6.60
N PHE A 236 -17.64 9.15 -5.80
CA PHE A 236 -17.75 9.03 -4.34
C PHE A 236 -16.67 9.81 -3.58
N PRO A 237 -16.58 11.15 -3.78
CA PRO A 237 -15.55 11.96 -3.14
C PRO A 237 -15.86 12.32 -1.68
N GLN A 238 -17.04 11.97 -1.15
CA GLN A 238 -17.49 12.41 0.17
C GLN A 238 -16.58 11.86 1.27
N THR A 239 -16.24 12.71 2.23
CA THR A 239 -15.50 12.39 3.44
C THR A 239 -16.41 12.47 4.66
N SER A 240 -16.05 11.81 5.77
CA SER A 240 -16.80 11.94 7.02
C SER A 240 -16.78 13.38 7.53
N ALA A 241 -17.92 13.85 8.03
CA ALA A 241 -18.03 15.16 8.67
C ALA A 241 -17.16 15.29 9.93
N GLU A 242 -16.83 14.18 10.57
CA GLU A 242 -15.99 14.13 11.78
C GLU A 242 -14.53 14.55 11.51
N LEU A 243 -14.06 14.45 10.26
CA LEU A 243 -12.73 14.89 9.88
C LEU A 243 -12.62 16.41 9.72
N GLY A 244 -13.75 17.10 9.49
CA GLY A 244 -13.82 18.56 9.38
C GLY A 244 -12.84 19.13 8.33
N GLU A 245 -12.13 20.18 8.71
CA GLU A 245 -11.16 20.88 7.83
C GLU A 245 -9.90 20.05 7.50
N ARG A 246 -9.69 18.94 8.22
CA ARG A 246 -8.58 18.01 7.96
C ARG A 246 -8.84 17.09 6.76
N ALA A 247 -10.01 17.17 6.14
CA ALA A 247 -10.34 16.35 4.99
C ALA A 247 -10.83 17.20 3.82
N VAL A 248 -10.53 16.73 2.61
CA VAL A 248 -11.07 17.28 1.36
C VAL A 248 -11.50 16.16 0.43
N GLY A 249 -12.71 16.29 -0.12
CA GLY A 249 -13.21 15.41 -1.16
C GLY A 249 -13.17 16.11 -2.52
N VAL A 250 -12.53 15.49 -3.51
CA VAL A 250 -12.37 16.00 -4.86
C VAL A 250 -13.15 15.13 -5.83
N LYS A 251 -14.14 15.71 -6.52
CA LYS A 251 -14.91 15.01 -7.56
C LYS A 251 -14.17 15.07 -8.89
N ALA A 252 -13.24 14.15 -9.07
CA ALA A 252 -12.46 14.02 -10.29
C ALA A 252 -12.10 12.54 -10.53
N PHE A 253 -11.69 12.20 -11.75
CA PHE A 253 -11.07 10.93 -12.06
C PHE A 253 -9.62 10.97 -11.55
N SER A 254 -9.30 10.12 -10.59
CA SER A 254 -8.09 10.29 -9.78
C SER A 254 -6.77 10.15 -10.57
N PRO A 255 -6.60 9.24 -11.57
CA PRO A 255 -5.40 9.20 -12.39
C PRO A 255 -5.17 10.49 -13.19
N GLU A 256 -6.23 11.05 -13.78
CA GLU A 256 -6.15 12.33 -14.50
C GLU A 256 -5.85 13.50 -13.56
N TRP A 257 -6.46 13.49 -12.38
CA TRP A 257 -6.26 14.53 -11.39
C TRP A 257 -4.80 14.60 -10.91
N ILE A 258 -4.15 13.46 -10.68
CA ILE A 258 -2.74 13.38 -10.29
C ILE A 258 -1.82 13.96 -11.39
N ARG A 259 -2.10 13.73 -12.67
CA ARG A 259 -1.31 14.30 -13.77
C ARG A 259 -1.26 15.83 -13.74
N LYS A 260 -2.30 16.49 -13.22
CA LYS A 260 -2.34 17.96 -13.09
C LYS A 260 -1.30 18.51 -12.10
N PHE A 261 -0.73 17.69 -11.21
CA PHE A 261 0.33 18.13 -10.28
C PHE A 261 1.66 18.42 -10.97
N VAL A 262 1.93 17.76 -12.09
CA VAL A 262 3.22 17.83 -12.81
C VAL A 262 3.17 18.78 -14.01
N VAL A 263 1.99 19.19 -14.45
CA VAL A 263 1.86 20.20 -15.51
C VAL A 263 2.40 21.54 -14.98
N LYS A 264 3.50 22.00 -15.61
CA LYS A 264 4.15 23.30 -15.34
C LYS A 264 3.36 24.44 -15.95
#